data_eae7083a686fbad67b832938d5000c56
#
_entry.id   eae7083a686fbad67b832938d5000c56
#
_cell.length_a   1.000
_cell.length_b   1.000
_cell.length_c   1.000
_cell.angle_alpha   90.00
_cell.angle_beta   90.00
_cell.angle_gamma   90.00
#
_symmetry.space_group_name_H-M   'P 1'
#
loop_
_entity.id
_entity.type
_entity.pdbx_description
1 polymer ?
#
loop_
_entity_poly.entity_id
_entity_poly.type
_entity_poly.pdbx_seq_one_letter_code
_entity_poly.pdbx_strand_id
1 'polypeptide(L)'
;MITRDQFIDAHQSEFVQELATLVSFKSTSATGDDIEATVTYLNHWLHDNLKAKVEIISTAGNPIILATIVGCSSSTTLFYGHYDVMTPGDLDAWQQDPFVLTARHHRYYGRGAGDNKGQLMAQLLGIYTYLQLHQQLPFTVKLLIEGEEEQGSRNLASTVTHLAENQLQDVKTAIVVDGSMNPDGTHVLRLGNRGLLAFELDVTTGEHDNHSGNLGNVMPNAAMKLWQALEQLYDFQTQQVRIPVFYDGVDSPTTTEQQWLARLPYDAKQVAQQSGLANLSLDKMAYYQALMFQPTFNINQMLAGDTGAGVKT
;
A
#
# COMPACT_ATOMS: atom_id res chain seq x y z
N MET A 1 31.09 16.18 18.34
CA MET A 1 30.34 15.60 17.20
C MET A 1 28.87 15.98 17.40
N ILE A 2 28.22 16.46 16.36
CA ILE A 2 26.77 16.72 16.39
C ILE A 2 26.03 15.36 16.49
N THR A 3 24.95 15.29 17.29
CA THR A 3 24.13 14.09 17.38
C THR A 3 23.22 13.99 16.16
N ARG A 4 22.62 12.80 15.92
CA ARG A 4 21.63 12.58 14.88
C ARG A 4 20.47 13.57 15.01
N ASP A 5 19.93 13.71 16.20
CA ASP A 5 18.74 14.56 16.44
C ASP A 5 19.08 16.03 16.21
N GLN A 6 20.25 16.49 16.67
CA GLN A 6 20.74 17.85 16.37
C GLN A 6 20.93 18.10 14.87
N PHE A 7 21.39 17.09 14.12
CA PHE A 7 21.54 17.21 12.68
C PHE A 7 20.16 17.32 12.00
N ILE A 8 19.21 16.45 12.37
CA ILE A 8 17.86 16.47 11.82
C ILE A 8 17.16 17.81 12.13
N ASP A 9 17.23 18.29 13.36
CA ASP A 9 16.63 19.56 13.77
C ASP A 9 17.22 20.75 12.99
N ALA A 10 18.52 20.74 12.74
CA ALA A 10 19.20 21.81 11.98
C ALA A 10 18.80 21.81 10.49
N HIS A 11 18.43 20.65 9.91
CA HIS A 11 18.10 20.51 8.49
C HIS A 11 16.59 20.29 8.24
N GLN A 12 15.76 20.44 9.27
CA GLN A 12 14.31 20.13 9.16
C GLN A 12 13.62 20.88 8.01
N SER A 13 13.93 22.17 7.83
CA SER A 13 13.35 22.96 6.75
C SER A 13 13.75 22.48 5.36
N GLU A 14 15.01 22.05 5.19
CA GLU A 14 15.51 21.48 3.95
C GLU A 14 14.82 20.13 3.65
N PHE A 15 14.70 19.29 4.66
CA PHE A 15 14.04 17.99 4.55
C PHE A 15 12.55 18.09 4.17
N VAL A 16 11.87 19.07 4.76
CA VAL A 16 10.48 19.37 4.39
C VAL A 16 10.38 19.91 2.97
N GLN A 17 11.35 20.73 2.51
CA GLN A 17 11.38 21.24 1.15
C GLN A 17 11.60 20.11 0.13
N GLU A 18 12.45 19.13 0.43
CA GLU A 18 12.65 17.95 -0.43
C GLU A 18 11.36 17.14 -0.59
N LEU A 19 10.65 16.92 0.52
CA LEU A 19 9.33 16.29 0.47
C LEU A 19 8.31 17.12 -0.32
N ALA A 20 8.30 18.44 -0.12
CA ALA A 20 7.39 19.34 -0.84
C ALA A 20 7.66 19.29 -2.35
N THR A 21 8.92 19.25 -2.75
CA THR A 21 9.33 19.10 -4.15
C THR A 21 8.84 17.77 -4.72
N LEU A 22 9.05 16.65 -4.01
CA LEU A 22 8.59 15.34 -4.48
C LEU A 22 7.06 15.26 -4.57
N VAL A 23 6.33 15.85 -3.61
CA VAL A 23 4.85 15.91 -3.63
C VAL A 23 4.34 16.77 -4.78
N SER A 24 5.07 17.80 -5.20
CA SER A 24 4.63 18.69 -6.27
C SER A 24 4.53 18.01 -7.64
N PHE A 25 5.28 16.94 -7.89
CA PHE A 25 5.08 16.10 -9.07
C PHE A 25 3.79 15.28 -8.88
N LYS A 26 2.93 15.29 -9.86
CA LYS A 26 1.67 14.52 -9.80
C LYS A 26 1.95 13.02 -9.75
N SER A 27 2.85 12.54 -10.59
CA SER A 27 3.25 11.12 -10.74
C SER A 27 2.10 10.12 -10.60
N THR A 28 0.97 10.43 -11.21
CA THR A 28 -0.23 9.59 -11.15
C THR A 28 -0.04 8.40 -12.05
N SER A 29 0.03 7.20 -11.48
CA SER A 29 0.30 5.97 -12.24
C SER A 29 -0.75 5.69 -13.33
N ALA A 30 -2.02 6.00 -13.05
CA ALA A 30 -3.12 5.75 -13.98
C ALA A 30 -3.11 6.65 -15.23
N THR A 31 -2.62 7.90 -15.12
CA THR A 31 -2.62 8.89 -16.21
C THR A 31 -1.24 9.15 -16.79
N GLY A 32 -0.18 8.75 -16.10
CA GLY A 32 1.20 8.96 -16.51
C GLY A 32 1.71 10.40 -16.31
N ASP A 33 0.93 11.25 -15.61
CA ASP A 33 1.32 12.64 -15.38
C ASP A 33 2.62 12.72 -14.57
N ASP A 34 3.57 13.55 -14.99
CA ASP A 34 4.85 13.84 -14.32
C ASP A 34 5.74 12.61 -13.96
N ILE A 35 5.50 11.44 -14.54
CA ILE A 35 6.29 10.22 -14.28
C ILE A 35 7.77 10.46 -14.63
N GLU A 36 8.05 10.92 -15.85
CA GLU A 36 9.43 11.17 -16.30
C GLU A 36 10.13 12.25 -15.46
N ALA A 37 9.42 13.31 -15.11
CA ALA A 37 9.94 14.38 -14.27
C ALA A 37 10.29 13.87 -12.86
N THR A 38 9.44 13.02 -12.29
CA THR A 38 9.67 12.39 -10.99
C THR A 38 10.86 11.45 -11.00
N VAL A 39 10.99 10.61 -12.02
CA VAL A 39 12.14 9.70 -12.20
C VAL A 39 13.43 10.50 -12.36
N THR A 40 13.40 11.58 -13.14
CA THR A 40 14.55 12.46 -13.35
C THR A 40 14.98 13.13 -12.04
N TYR A 41 14.01 13.65 -11.26
CA TYR A 41 14.29 14.25 -9.96
C TYR A 41 14.91 13.23 -9.00
N LEU A 42 14.30 12.05 -8.85
CA LEU A 42 14.80 11.00 -7.96
C LEU A 42 16.19 10.50 -8.39
N ASN A 43 16.44 10.33 -9.69
CA ASN A 43 17.75 9.96 -10.20
C ASN A 43 18.83 10.96 -9.78
N HIS A 44 18.61 12.26 -10.01
CA HIS A 44 19.54 13.30 -9.60
C HIS A 44 19.71 13.34 -8.09
N TRP A 45 18.62 13.29 -7.34
CA TRP A 45 18.65 13.33 -5.89
C TRP A 45 19.48 12.19 -5.29
N LEU A 46 19.26 10.96 -5.77
CA LEU A 46 19.98 9.76 -5.34
C LEU A 46 21.48 9.83 -5.67
N HIS A 47 21.79 10.28 -6.89
CA HIS A 47 23.18 10.44 -7.32
C HIS A 47 23.90 11.53 -6.52
N ASP A 48 23.29 12.71 -6.39
CA ASP A 48 23.96 13.89 -5.84
C ASP A 48 24.08 13.84 -4.32
N ASN A 49 23.05 13.35 -3.63
CA ASN A 49 22.99 13.33 -2.17
C ASN A 49 23.53 12.04 -1.56
N LEU A 50 23.27 10.88 -2.18
CA LEU A 50 23.70 9.59 -1.64
C LEU A 50 24.91 8.99 -2.34
N LYS A 51 25.38 9.62 -3.42
CA LYS A 51 26.44 9.08 -4.31
C LYS A 51 26.10 7.67 -4.79
N ALA A 52 24.81 7.41 -4.97
CA ALA A 52 24.32 6.12 -5.41
C ALA A 52 24.67 5.87 -6.88
N LYS A 53 24.96 4.61 -7.21
CA LYS A 53 24.90 4.15 -8.60
C LYS A 53 23.43 3.90 -8.93
N VAL A 54 22.85 4.70 -9.82
CA VAL A 54 21.44 4.63 -10.20
C VAL A 54 21.28 3.99 -11.56
N GLU A 55 20.33 3.09 -11.69
CA GLU A 55 19.90 2.46 -12.92
C GLU A 55 18.39 2.66 -13.07
N ILE A 56 17.98 3.20 -14.21
CA ILE A 56 16.57 3.34 -14.58
C ILE A 56 16.18 2.16 -15.45
N ILE A 57 15.33 1.31 -14.94
CA ILE A 57 14.88 0.08 -15.59
C ILE A 57 13.57 0.36 -16.32
N SER A 58 13.62 0.31 -17.65
CA SER A 58 12.42 0.44 -18.47
C SER A 58 11.54 -0.80 -18.31
N THR A 59 10.24 -0.59 -18.17
CA THR A 59 9.23 -1.64 -18.11
C THR A 59 8.21 -1.46 -19.25
N ALA A 60 7.20 -2.31 -19.32
CA ALA A 60 6.06 -2.08 -20.21
C ALA A 60 5.13 -0.94 -19.74
N GLY A 61 5.31 -0.47 -18.53
CA GLY A 61 4.62 0.67 -17.91
C GLY A 61 5.61 1.72 -17.41
N ASN A 62 5.43 2.16 -16.16
CA ASN A 62 6.30 3.16 -15.55
C ASN A 62 7.67 2.57 -15.16
N PRO A 63 8.78 3.35 -15.29
CA PRO A 63 10.12 2.87 -14.98
C PRO A 63 10.29 2.50 -13.51
N ILE A 64 11.20 1.54 -13.25
CA ILE A 64 11.66 1.19 -11.91
C ILE A 64 13.08 1.75 -11.72
N ILE A 65 13.35 2.34 -10.55
CA ILE A 65 14.66 2.88 -10.19
C ILE A 65 15.34 1.85 -9.27
N LEU A 66 16.54 1.40 -9.65
CA LEU A 66 17.42 0.63 -8.79
C LEU A 66 18.64 1.47 -8.44
N ALA A 67 18.80 1.85 -7.17
CA ALA A 67 19.95 2.60 -6.71
C ALA A 67 20.77 1.76 -5.71
N THR A 68 22.09 1.82 -5.83
CA THR A 68 23.03 1.09 -4.97
C THR A 68 24.00 2.06 -4.31
N ILE A 69 24.07 2.00 -2.97
CA ILE A 69 25.03 2.73 -2.14
C ILE A 69 25.90 1.67 -1.45
N VAL A 70 27.18 1.62 -1.83
CA VAL A 70 28.13 0.62 -1.32
C VAL A 70 28.51 0.94 0.13
N GLY A 71 28.34 -0.03 1.02
CA GLY A 71 28.76 0.05 2.42
C GLY A 71 30.09 -0.65 2.70
N CYS A 72 30.51 -0.65 3.97
CA CYS A 72 31.79 -1.22 4.38
C CYS A 72 31.77 -2.75 4.60
N SER A 73 30.60 -3.39 4.62
CA SER A 73 30.48 -4.85 4.74
C SER A 73 29.84 -5.47 3.51
N SER A 74 29.98 -6.81 3.38
CA SER A 74 29.38 -7.59 2.30
C SER A 74 27.88 -7.86 2.48
N SER A 75 27.27 -7.39 3.57
CA SER A 75 25.83 -7.50 3.78
C SER A 75 25.09 -6.47 2.96
N THR A 76 23.99 -6.88 2.35
CA THR A 76 23.13 -5.98 1.56
C THR A 76 21.71 -6.00 2.07
N THR A 77 21.16 -4.81 2.28
CA THR A 77 19.75 -4.60 2.62
C THR A 77 19.08 -3.85 1.48
N LEU A 78 17.93 -4.36 1.04
CA LEU A 78 17.07 -3.71 0.06
C LEU A 78 16.00 -2.90 0.79
N PHE A 79 15.82 -1.65 0.38
CA PHE A 79 14.68 -0.83 0.76
C PHE A 79 13.77 -0.67 -0.43
N TYR A 80 12.48 -0.85 -0.20
CA TYR A 80 11.45 -0.68 -1.22
C TYR A 80 10.59 0.53 -0.90
N GLY A 81 10.15 1.21 -1.95
CA GLY A 81 9.12 2.24 -1.93
C GLY A 81 8.59 2.49 -3.34
N HIS A 82 7.58 3.34 -3.46
CA HIS A 82 7.06 3.74 -4.76
C HIS A 82 6.93 5.26 -4.87
N TYR A 83 7.05 5.77 -6.10
CA TYR A 83 6.98 7.19 -6.39
C TYR A 83 5.65 7.60 -7.03
N ASP A 84 4.86 6.64 -7.49
CA ASP A 84 3.53 6.90 -8.04
C ASP A 84 2.50 7.15 -6.94
N VAL A 85 1.40 7.73 -7.33
CA VAL A 85 0.27 8.01 -6.45
C VAL A 85 -1.06 7.78 -7.18
N MET A 86 -2.12 7.55 -6.40
CA MET A 86 -3.49 7.60 -6.89
C MET A 86 -3.88 9.00 -7.36
N THR A 87 -4.88 9.09 -8.23
CA THR A 87 -5.53 10.36 -8.55
C THR A 87 -6.05 11.03 -7.28
N PRO A 88 -6.11 12.37 -7.22
CA PRO A 88 -6.61 13.07 -6.03
C PRO A 88 -8.08 12.81 -5.72
N GLY A 89 -8.85 12.25 -6.67
CA GLY A 89 -10.27 12.06 -6.53
C GLY A 89 -11.05 13.39 -6.65
N ASP A 90 -12.08 13.55 -5.83
CA ASP A 90 -12.88 14.78 -5.80
C ASP A 90 -12.06 15.95 -5.26
N LEU A 91 -11.78 16.93 -6.10
CA LEU A 91 -10.98 18.10 -5.72
C LEU A 91 -11.67 19.01 -4.70
N ASP A 92 -13.01 19.02 -4.65
CA ASP A 92 -13.75 19.80 -3.66
C ASP A 92 -13.62 19.24 -2.23
N ALA A 93 -13.19 17.98 -2.10
CA ALA A 93 -12.87 17.38 -0.81
C ALA A 93 -11.53 17.85 -0.24
N TRP A 94 -10.67 18.48 -1.05
CA TRP A 94 -9.39 18.99 -0.62
C TRP A 94 -9.51 20.44 -0.17
N GLN A 95 -8.86 20.77 0.94
CA GLN A 95 -8.84 22.17 1.44
C GLN A 95 -7.82 23.04 0.70
N GLN A 96 -6.90 22.43 -0.03
CA GLN A 96 -5.88 23.07 -0.86
C GLN A 96 -5.52 22.13 -2.02
N ASP A 97 -4.72 22.63 -2.98
CA ASP A 97 -4.20 21.80 -4.06
C ASP A 97 -3.54 20.53 -3.49
N PRO A 98 -3.97 19.34 -3.90
CA PRO A 98 -3.43 18.07 -3.42
C PRO A 98 -1.93 17.89 -3.67
N PHE A 99 -1.35 18.60 -4.64
CA PHE A 99 0.07 18.53 -4.97
C PHE A 99 0.91 19.67 -4.37
N VAL A 100 0.33 20.41 -3.42
CA VAL A 100 1.04 21.39 -2.61
C VAL A 100 1.10 20.89 -1.16
N LEU A 101 2.32 20.56 -0.69
CA LEU A 101 2.53 20.08 0.67
C LEU A 101 2.15 21.17 1.69
N THR A 102 1.23 20.86 2.57
CA THR A 102 0.72 21.80 3.57
C THR A 102 0.91 21.29 4.98
N ALA A 103 1.43 22.13 5.86
CA ALA A 103 1.60 21.81 7.28
C ALA A 103 0.40 22.33 8.10
N ARG A 104 -0.28 21.44 8.85
CA ARG A 104 -1.38 21.77 9.77
C ARG A 104 -1.39 20.82 10.96
N HIS A 105 -1.65 21.33 12.14
CA HIS A 105 -1.81 20.51 13.35
C HIS A 105 -0.67 19.48 13.54
N HIS A 106 0.57 19.89 13.35
CA HIS A 106 1.77 19.05 13.43
C HIS A 106 1.79 17.86 12.43
N ARG A 107 1.10 17.99 11.30
CA ARG A 107 1.07 17.00 10.22
C ARG A 107 1.25 17.69 8.87
N TYR A 108 1.78 16.93 7.92
CA TYR A 108 1.85 17.34 6.52
C TYR A 108 0.72 16.68 5.72
N TYR A 109 0.12 17.46 4.82
CA TYR A 109 -0.98 17.03 3.96
C TYR A 109 -0.62 17.30 2.51
N GLY A 110 -0.92 16.33 1.66
CA GLY A 110 -0.72 16.36 0.22
C GLY A 110 -0.90 14.95 -0.37
N ARG A 111 -1.21 14.85 -1.65
CA ARG A 111 -1.28 13.54 -2.31
C ARG A 111 0.12 12.91 -2.32
N GLY A 112 0.24 11.69 -1.77
CA GLY A 112 1.51 11.00 -1.60
C GLY A 112 2.29 11.36 -0.33
N ALA A 113 1.87 12.37 0.45
CA ALA A 113 2.56 12.73 1.70
C ALA A 113 2.56 11.61 2.75
N GLY A 114 1.56 10.73 2.73
CA GLY A 114 1.48 9.54 3.57
C GLY A 114 1.78 8.25 2.82
N ASP A 115 1.44 8.19 1.53
CA ASP A 115 1.51 7.01 0.69
C ASP A 115 1.92 7.42 -0.73
N ASN A 116 3.13 7.15 -1.17
CA ASN A 116 4.30 6.64 -0.42
C ASN A 116 5.46 7.66 -0.41
N LYS A 117 5.34 8.83 -1.08
CA LYS A 117 6.41 9.82 -1.23
C LYS A 117 6.99 10.31 0.10
N GLY A 118 6.14 10.44 1.14
CA GLY A 118 6.62 10.83 2.46
C GLY A 118 7.48 9.76 3.11
N GLN A 119 7.06 8.51 3.03
CA GLN A 119 7.81 7.37 3.55
C GLN A 119 9.07 7.12 2.73
N LEU A 120 9.00 7.22 1.40
CA LEU A 120 10.16 7.14 0.51
C LEU A 120 11.18 8.23 0.86
N MET A 121 10.75 9.50 0.95
CA MET A 121 11.65 10.59 1.30
C MET A 121 12.25 10.41 2.70
N ALA A 122 11.49 9.90 3.68
CA ALA A 122 12.00 9.60 5.01
C ALA A 122 13.13 8.54 4.98
N GLN A 123 13.00 7.50 4.14
CA GLN A 123 14.08 6.51 3.94
C GLN A 123 15.33 7.19 3.37
N LEU A 124 15.17 7.99 2.30
CA LEU A 124 16.27 8.67 1.62
C LEU A 124 16.99 9.64 2.57
N LEU A 125 16.25 10.45 3.30
CA LEU A 125 16.79 11.41 4.28
C LEU A 125 17.44 10.72 5.48
N GLY A 126 16.93 9.55 5.89
CA GLY A 126 17.56 8.73 6.93
C GLY A 126 18.95 8.22 6.49
N ILE A 127 19.07 7.71 5.27
CA ILE A 127 20.34 7.27 4.68
C ILE A 127 21.29 8.47 4.52
N TYR A 128 20.79 9.59 3.99
CA TYR A 128 21.54 10.85 3.87
C TYR A 128 22.10 11.31 5.22
N THR A 129 21.25 11.39 6.25
CA THR A 129 21.67 11.78 7.60
C THR A 129 22.77 10.88 8.13
N TYR A 130 22.63 9.56 7.93
CA TYR A 130 23.66 8.61 8.36
C TYR A 130 25.00 8.86 7.64
N LEU A 131 24.98 9.06 6.31
CA LEU A 131 26.19 9.35 5.53
C LEU A 131 26.84 10.66 5.95
N GLN A 132 26.08 11.71 6.25
CA GLN A 132 26.62 12.98 6.71
C GLN A 132 27.34 12.84 8.08
N LEU A 133 26.83 12.00 8.96
CA LEU A 133 27.41 11.81 10.30
C LEU A 133 28.56 10.79 10.32
N HIS A 134 28.54 9.77 9.46
CA HIS A 134 29.44 8.64 9.52
C HIS A 134 30.28 8.43 8.25
N GLN A 135 30.01 9.21 7.19
CA GLN A 135 30.70 9.18 5.89
C GLN A 135 30.55 7.87 5.09
N GLN A 136 30.22 6.76 5.73
CA GLN A 136 30.07 5.45 5.09
C GLN A 136 28.98 4.64 5.75
N LEU A 137 28.20 3.88 4.96
CA LEU A 137 27.21 2.94 5.48
C LEU A 137 27.87 1.68 6.03
N PRO A 138 27.31 1.07 7.09
CA PRO A 138 27.83 -0.18 7.67
C PRO A 138 27.61 -1.39 6.78
N PHE A 139 26.68 -1.32 5.85
CA PHE A 139 26.33 -2.36 4.86
C PHE A 139 25.89 -1.69 3.57
N THR A 140 25.88 -2.45 2.49
CA THR A 140 25.37 -1.98 1.19
C THR A 140 23.87 -1.81 1.26
N VAL A 141 23.40 -0.66 0.79
CA VAL A 141 21.96 -0.37 0.63
C VAL A 141 21.61 -0.40 -0.84
N LYS A 142 20.56 -1.13 -1.17
CA LYS A 142 19.88 -1.04 -2.46
C LYS A 142 18.49 -0.44 -2.26
N LEU A 143 18.11 0.47 -3.13
CA LEU A 143 16.77 1.08 -3.16
C LEU A 143 16.09 0.61 -4.44
N LEU A 144 14.95 -0.05 -4.31
CA LEU A 144 14.08 -0.43 -5.41
C LEU A 144 12.83 0.42 -5.32
N ILE A 145 12.67 1.34 -6.27
CA ILE A 145 11.59 2.34 -6.24
C ILE A 145 10.77 2.18 -7.51
N GLU A 146 9.50 1.79 -7.38
CA GLU A 146 8.61 1.57 -8.52
C GLU A 146 7.65 2.73 -8.78
N GLY A 147 6.95 2.68 -9.90
CA GLY A 147 5.99 3.70 -10.34
C GLY A 147 4.62 3.16 -10.73
N GLU A 148 4.25 1.96 -10.29
CA GLU A 148 2.98 1.30 -10.58
C GLU A 148 2.36 0.60 -9.36
N GLU A 149 2.79 0.91 -8.13
CA GLU A 149 2.26 0.25 -6.93
C GLU A 149 0.75 0.42 -6.84
N GLU A 150 0.25 1.62 -7.05
CA GLU A 150 -1.16 2.00 -6.98
C GLU A 150 -2.04 1.37 -8.10
N GLN A 151 -1.40 0.65 -9.03
CA GLN A 151 -2.06 -0.17 -10.05
C GLN A 151 -1.77 -1.67 -9.88
N GLY A 152 -1.27 -2.08 -8.72
CA GLY A 152 -0.97 -3.47 -8.39
C GLY A 152 0.39 -3.96 -8.92
N SER A 153 1.39 -3.07 -9.05
CA SER A 153 2.78 -3.43 -9.33
C SER A 153 2.97 -4.35 -10.56
N ARG A 154 2.28 -4.04 -11.66
CA ARG A 154 2.14 -4.92 -12.83
C ARG A 154 3.45 -5.45 -13.39
N ASN A 155 4.50 -4.62 -13.35
CA ASN A 155 5.81 -4.95 -13.90
C ASN A 155 6.86 -5.30 -12.83
N LEU A 156 6.55 -5.18 -11.54
CA LEU A 156 7.50 -5.40 -10.45
C LEU A 156 7.97 -6.85 -10.38
N ALA A 157 7.05 -7.81 -10.40
CA ALA A 157 7.38 -9.22 -10.22
C ALA A 157 8.36 -9.73 -11.30
N SER A 158 8.13 -9.40 -12.58
CA SER A 158 9.03 -9.76 -13.68
C SER A 158 10.39 -9.07 -13.57
N THR A 159 10.40 -7.80 -13.18
CA THR A 159 11.65 -7.03 -12.98
C THR A 159 12.46 -7.62 -11.82
N VAL A 160 11.85 -7.89 -10.67
CA VAL A 160 12.54 -8.48 -9.51
C VAL A 160 13.09 -9.86 -9.85
N THR A 161 12.34 -10.68 -10.59
CA THR A 161 12.82 -11.99 -11.06
C THR A 161 14.09 -11.85 -11.89
N HIS A 162 14.12 -10.91 -12.84
CA HIS A 162 15.31 -10.65 -13.65
C HIS A 162 16.49 -10.13 -12.81
N LEU A 163 16.24 -9.20 -11.89
CA LEU A 163 17.27 -8.64 -11.02
C LEU A 163 17.79 -9.64 -9.99
N ALA A 164 16.97 -10.59 -9.56
CA ALA A 164 17.36 -11.64 -8.59
C ALA A 164 18.51 -12.51 -9.09
N GLU A 165 18.59 -12.72 -10.39
CA GLU A 165 19.67 -13.52 -11.01
C GLU A 165 21.01 -12.78 -11.08
N ASN A 166 21.02 -11.45 -10.96
CA ASN A 166 22.20 -10.63 -11.20
C ASN A 166 22.46 -9.61 -10.09
N GLN A 167 21.54 -8.71 -9.84
CA GLN A 167 21.78 -7.52 -9.02
C GLN A 167 21.27 -7.64 -7.58
N LEU A 168 20.37 -8.61 -7.27
CA LEU A 168 19.80 -8.78 -5.94
C LEU A 168 20.24 -10.06 -5.24
N GLN A 169 21.20 -10.82 -5.77
CA GLN A 169 21.68 -12.09 -5.19
C GLN A 169 22.29 -11.95 -3.79
N ASP A 170 22.87 -10.79 -3.52
CA ASP A 170 23.53 -10.45 -2.25
C ASP A 170 22.57 -9.89 -1.19
N VAL A 171 21.30 -9.64 -1.55
CA VAL A 171 20.29 -9.11 -0.63
C VAL A 171 19.93 -10.17 0.41
N LYS A 172 20.09 -9.80 1.69
CA LYS A 172 19.73 -10.65 2.83
C LYS A 172 18.43 -10.26 3.52
N THR A 173 18.08 -8.99 3.41
CA THR A 173 16.89 -8.41 4.06
C THR A 173 16.26 -7.43 3.11
N ALA A 174 14.95 -7.50 2.96
CA ALA A 174 14.14 -6.49 2.29
C ALA A 174 13.26 -5.77 3.31
N ILE A 175 13.24 -4.46 3.25
CA ILE A 175 12.44 -3.59 4.11
C ILE A 175 11.47 -2.82 3.22
N VAL A 176 10.19 -3.07 3.39
CA VAL A 176 9.11 -2.34 2.71
C VAL A 176 8.62 -1.26 3.66
N VAL A 177 8.80 0.00 3.27
CA VAL A 177 8.34 1.15 4.06
C VAL A 177 7.10 1.73 3.40
N ASP A 178 6.02 1.00 3.56
CA ASP A 178 4.72 1.32 2.98
C ASP A 178 3.62 0.81 3.92
N GLY A 179 3.11 1.68 4.71
CA GLY A 179 2.11 1.33 5.71
C GLY A 179 1.81 2.47 6.67
N SER A 180 0.59 2.46 7.19
CA SER A 180 0.15 3.49 8.14
C SER A 180 0.81 3.33 9.50
N MET A 181 1.12 4.45 10.13
CA MET A 181 1.49 4.53 11.53
C MET A 181 0.25 4.33 12.40
N ASN A 182 0.41 3.75 13.58
CA ASN A 182 -0.68 3.73 14.55
C ASN A 182 -1.14 5.16 14.89
N PRO A 183 -2.44 5.36 15.14
CA PRO A 183 -2.99 6.68 15.47
C PRO A 183 -2.38 7.35 16.71
N ASP A 184 -1.86 6.56 17.64
CA ASP A 184 -1.16 7.00 18.85
C ASP A 184 0.32 7.36 18.61
N GLY A 185 0.81 7.23 17.35
CA GLY A 185 2.19 7.47 16.99
C GLY A 185 3.15 6.32 17.28
N THR A 186 2.65 5.18 17.76
CA THR A 186 3.48 3.98 17.98
C THR A 186 4.02 3.43 16.66
N HIS A 187 5.34 3.23 16.59
CA HIS A 187 5.97 2.61 15.43
C HIS A 187 5.56 1.14 15.30
N VAL A 188 5.29 0.72 14.08
CA VAL A 188 4.86 -0.65 13.77
C VAL A 188 5.88 -1.32 12.86
N LEU A 189 6.36 -2.49 13.27
CA LEU A 189 7.10 -3.40 12.40
C LEU A 189 6.19 -4.59 12.06
N ARG A 190 5.82 -4.70 10.79
CA ARG A 190 5.07 -5.84 10.26
C ARG A 190 6.04 -6.89 9.76
N LEU A 191 5.88 -8.13 10.24
CA LEU A 191 6.76 -9.25 9.91
C LEU A 191 6.17 -10.17 8.83
N GLY A 192 4.99 -9.85 8.32
CA GLY A 192 4.31 -10.58 7.27
C GLY A 192 3.01 -9.91 6.85
N ASN A 193 2.52 -10.31 5.70
CA ASN A 193 1.25 -9.85 5.14
C ASN A 193 0.37 -11.04 4.79
N ARG A 194 -0.93 -10.82 4.72
CA ARG A 194 -1.86 -11.75 4.09
C ARG A 194 -1.72 -11.65 2.58
N GLY A 195 -1.84 -12.78 1.89
CA GLY A 195 -1.96 -12.79 0.44
C GLY A 195 -3.29 -12.17 -0.02
N LEU A 196 -3.37 -11.84 -1.31
CA LEU A 196 -4.58 -11.30 -1.94
C LEU A 196 -4.92 -12.15 -3.16
N LEU A 197 -6.18 -12.54 -3.27
CA LEU A 197 -6.79 -13.04 -4.48
C LEU A 197 -8.01 -12.18 -4.78
N ALA A 198 -8.02 -11.49 -5.91
CA ALA A 198 -9.16 -10.75 -6.42
C ALA A 198 -9.76 -11.47 -7.62
N PHE A 199 -11.07 -11.53 -7.69
CA PHE A 199 -11.80 -12.10 -8.82
C PHE A 199 -13.11 -11.35 -9.04
N GLU A 200 -13.63 -11.46 -10.25
CA GLU A 200 -14.93 -10.94 -10.64
C GLU A 200 -15.87 -12.11 -10.92
N LEU A 201 -17.11 -11.98 -10.50
CA LEU A 201 -18.16 -12.95 -10.74
C LEU A 201 -19.29 -12.31 -11.54
N ASP A 202 -19.36 -12.65 -12.82
CA ASP A 202 -20.40 -12.19 -13.74
C ASP A 202 -21.52 -13.20 -13.88
N VAL A 203 -22.76 -12.74 -13.80
CA VAL A 203 -23.94 -13.57 -14.03
C VAL A 203 -24.82 -12.91 -15.09
N THR A 204 -24.98 -13.60 -16.21
CA THR A 204 -25.90 -13.24 -17.30
C THR A 204 -26.98 -14.28 -17.44
N THR A 205 -28.26 -13.87 -17.53
CA THR A 205 -29.42 -14.78 -17.60
C THR A 205 -30.20 -14.70 -18.91
N GLY A 206 -29.82 -13.80 -19.81
CA GLY A 206 -30.47 -13.63 -21.12
C GLY A 206 -29.64 -12.74 -22.02
N GLU A 207 -30.00 -12.70 -23.31
CA GLU A 207 -29.32 -11.89 -24.32
C GLU A 207 -29.79 -10.43 -24.31
N HIS A 208 -30.95 -10.15 -23.68
CA HIS A 208 -31.58 -8.82 -23.67
C HIS A 208 -32.23 -8.56 -22.32
N ASP A 209 -32.24 -7.27 -21.96
CA ASP A 209 -33.00 -6.80 -20.78
C ASP A 209 -34.50 -6.92 -21.05
N ASN A 210 -35.24 -7.28 -20.03
CA ASN A 210 -36.68 -7.45 -20.10
C ASN A 210 -37.41 -6.57 -19.09
N HIS A 211 -38.62 -6.16 -19.45
CA HIS A 211 -39.46 -5.44 -18.51
C HIS A 211 -40.03 -6.41 -17.45
N SER A 212 -39.79 -6.14 -16.18
CA SER A 212 -40.23 -7.01 -15.08
C SER A 212 -41.75 -7.15 -14.97
N GLY A 213 -42.50 -6.15 -15.39
CA GLY A 213 -43.97 -6.20 -15.47
C GLY A 213 -44.50 -7.19 -16.51
N ASN A 214 -43.71 -7.52 -17.53
CA ASN A 214 -44.13 -8.42 -18.60
C ASN A 214 -43.65 -9.86 -18.36
N LEU A 215 -42.40 -10.02 -17.91
CA LEU A 215 -41.73 -11.32 -17.82
C LEU A 215 -41.22 -11.65 -16.44
N GLY A 216 -41.57 -10.88 -15.41
CA GLY A 216 -41.30 -11.21 -14.02
C GLY A 216 -41.83 -12.62 -13.65
N ASN A 217 -41.07 -13.39 -12.91
CA ASN A 217 -41.31 -14.82 -12.56
C ASN A 217 -41.15 -15.79 -13.77
N VAL A 218 -41.11 -15.31 -15.01
CA VAL A 218 -40.92 -16.15 -16.20
C VAL A 218 -39.45 -16.20 -16.58
N MET A 219 -38.80 -15.03 -16.60
CA MET A 219 -37.37 -14.92 -16.86
C MET A 219 -36.56 -14.95 -15.56
N PRO A 220 -35.43 -15.65 -15.54
CA PRO A 220 -34.55 -15.61 -14.38
C PRO A 220 -33.92 -14.21 -14.21
N ASN A 221 -33.91 -13.71 -12.98
CA ASN A 221 -33.27 -12.42 -12.66
C ASN A 221 -31.79 -12.64 -12.35
N ALA A 222 -30.89 -11.92 -13.04
CA ALA A 222 -29.44 -12.07 -12.93
C ALA A 222 -28.96 -11.73 -11.51
N ALA A 223 -29.49 -10.67 -10.89
CA ALA A 223 -29.11 -10.29 -9.52
C ALA A 223 -29.47 -11.37 -8.50
N MET A 224 -30.65 -12.00 -8.64
CA MET A 224 -31.06 -13.09 -7.76
C MET A 224 -30.20 -14.36 -7.98
N LYS A 225 -29.77 -14.60 -9.23
CA LYS A 225 -28.85 -15.71 -9.53
C LYS A 225 -27.46 -15.45 -8.98
N LEU A 226 -26.97 -14.23 -9.06
CA LEU A 226 -25.71 -13.82 -8.41
C LEU A 226 -25.79 -14.05 -6.90
N TRP A 227 -26.88 -13.64 -6.27
CA TRP A 227 -27.10 -13.85 -4.85
C TRP A 227 -27.10 -15.35 -4.48
N GLN A 228 -27.82 -16.18 -5.26
CA GLN A 228 -27.81 -17.62 -5.08
C GLN A 228 -26.40 -18.24 -5.21
N ALA A 229 -25.56 -17.72 -6.12
CA ALA A 229 -24.18 -18.15 -6.24
C ALA A 229 -23.36 -17.76 -5.01
N LEU A 230 -23.51 -16.53 -4.52
CA LEU A 230 -22.82 -16.05 -3.32
C LEU A 230 -23.20 -16.86 -2.06
N GLU A 231 -24.46 -17.27 -1.90
CA GLU A 231 -24.89 -18.14 -0.79
C GLU A 231 -24.23 -19.52 -0.81
N GLN A 232 -23.81 -19.99 -1.95
CA GLN A 232 -23.04 -21.25 -2.04
C GLN A 232 -21.58 -21.07 -1.58
N LEU A 233 -21.05 -19.87 -1.71
CA LEU A 233 -19.67 -19.55 -1.34
C LEU A 233 -19.56 -19.08 0.12
N TYR A 234 -20.60 -18.42 0.64
CA TYR A 234 -20.56 -17.76 1.94
C TYR A 234 -21.88 -17.95 2.71
N ASP A 235 -21.77 -18.31 3.96
CA ASP A 235 -22.90 -18.37 4.89
C ASP A 235 -23.08 -17.01 5.58
N PHE A 236 -24.11 -16.28 5.17
CA PHE A 236 -24.39 -14.94 5.71
C PHE A 236 -24.89 -14.94 7.15
N GLN A 237 -25.37 -16.07 7.68
CA GLN A 237 -25.83 -16.20 9.07
C GLN A 237 -24.67 -16.45 10.01
N THR A 238 -23.80 -17.40 9.67
CA THR A 238 -22.63 -17.77 10.48
C THR A 238 -21.39 -16.95 10.14
N GLN A 239 -21.44 -16.17 9.06
CA GLN A 239 -20.30 -15.40 8.53
C GLN A 239 -19.09 -16.29 8.17
N GLN A 240 -19.37 -17.50 7.65
CA GLN A 240 -18.34 -18.47 7.28
C GLN A 240 -18.31 -18.69 5.78
N VAL A 241 -17.10 -18.83 5.24
CA VAL A 241 -16.89 -19.23 3.85
C VAL A 241 -17.15 -20.73 3.72
N ARG A 242 -17.95 -21.11 2.71
CA ARG A 242 -18.33 -22.50 2.43
C ARG A 242 -17.45 -23.19 1.40
N ILE A 243 -16.45 -22.46 0.86
CA ILE A 243 -15.53 -23.01 -0.14
C ILE A 243 -14.68 -24.09 0.54
N PRO A 244 -14.67 -25.33 0.04
CA PRO A 244 -13.77 -26.35 0.55
C PRO A 244 -12.34 -25.85 0.57
N VAL A 245 -11.56 -26.30 1.53
CA VAL A 245 -10.14 -25.95 1.73
C VAL A 245 -9.82 -24.47 2.02
N PHE A 246 -10.83 -23.59 2.11
CA PHE A 246 -10.60 -22.16 2.37
C PHE A 246 -9.86 -21.89 3.69
N TYR A 247 -10.10 -22.72 4.68
CA TYR A 247 -9.46 -22.62 5.99
C TYR A 247 -8.29 -23.60 6.18
N ASP A 248 -8.00 -24.44 5.18
CA ASP A 248 -6.92 -25.42 5.26
C ASP A 248 -5.57 -24.71 5.23
N GLY A 249 -4.66 -25.15 6.06
CA GLY A 249 -3.30 -24.56 6.14
C GLY A 249 -3.26 -23.16 6.78
N VAL A 250 -4.34 -22.71 7.40
CA VAL A 250 -4.34 -21.47 8.19
C VAL A 250 -3.63 -21.72 9.51
N ASP A 251 -2.47 -21.14 9.66
CA ASP A 251 -1.67 -21.25 10.88
C ASP A 251 -2.29 -20.46 12.03
N SER A 252 -2.36 -21.09 13.20
CA SER A 252 -2.65 -20.39 14.44
C SER A 252 -1.41 -19.69 14.96
N PRO A 253 -1.55 -18.54 15.66
CA PRO A 253 -0.38 -17.86 16.22
C PRO A 253 0.38 -18.78 17.19
N THR A 254 1.70 -18.83 17.00
CA THR A 254 2.61 -19.54 17.92
C THR A 254 2.57 -18.94 19.33
N THR A 255 3.09 -19.64 20.30
CA THR A 255 3.16 -19.13 21.69
C THR A 255 3.90 -17.78 21.77
N THR A 256 4.94 -17.59 20.98
CA THR A 256 5.69 -16.33 20.92
C THR A 256 4.84 -15.21 20.31
N GLU A 257 4.16 -15.48 19.24
CA GLU A 257 3.26 -14.50 18.60
C GLU A 257 2.09 -14.14 19.51
N GLN A 258 1.50 -15.10 20.22
CA GLN A 258 0.46 -14.81 21.23
C GLN A 258 0.97 -13.86 22.32
N GLN A 259 2.23 -14.04 22.78
CA GLN A 259 2.85 -13.12 23.73
C GLN A 259 3.05 -11.72 23.15
N TRP A 260 3.40 -11.62 21.87
CA TRP A 260 3.50 -10.33 21.18
C TRP A 260 2.14 -9.67 21.03
N LEU A 261 1.13 -10.40 20.57
CA LEU A 261 -0.26 -9.90 20.42
C LEU A 261 -0.80 -9.35 21.75
N ALA A 262 -0.52 -10.05 22.87
CA ALA A 262 -0.95 -9.61 24.20
C ALA A 262 -0.35 -8.26 24.62
N ARG A 263 0.81 -7.89 24.07
CA ARG A 263 1.49 -6.60 24.35
C ARG A 263 1.04 -5.46 23.46
N LEU A 264 0.38 -5.76 22.33
CA LEU A 264 -0.08 -4.72 21.41
C LEU A 264 -1.15 -3.84 22.08
N PRO A 265 -1.15 -2.54 21.78
CA PRO A 265 -2.20 -1.64 22.28
C PRO A 265 -3.55 -2.01 21.67
N TYR A 266 -4.63 -1.94 22.46
CA TYR A 266 -5.97 -2.18 21.96
C TYR A 266 -7.00 -1.41 22.79
N ASP A 267 -7.78 -0.60 22.10
CA ASP A 267 -8.97 0.07 22.62
C ASP A 267 -10.12 -0.12 21.62
N ALA A 268 -11.09 -0.97 21.98
CA ALA A 268 -12.23 -1.28 21.12
C ALA A 268 -13.05 -0.03 20.73
N LYS A 269 -13.16 0.95 21.64
CA LYS A 269 -13.90 2.20 21.37
C LYS A 269 -13.15 3.05 20.34
N GLN A 270 -11.85 3.18 20.49
CA GLN A 270 -11.01 3.93 19.56
C GLN A 270 -11.02 3.29 18.18
N VAL A 271 -10.87 1.97 18.08
CA VAL A 271 -10.95 1.23 16.82
C VAL A 271 -12.31 1.41 16.16
N ALA A 272 -13.40 1.27 16.92
CA ALA A 272 -14.75 1.48 16.41
C ALA A 272 -14.94 2.90 15.85
N GLN A 273 -14.51 3.92 16.61
CA GLN A 273 -14.60 5.33 16.19
C GLN A 273 -13.81 5.61 14.89
N GLN A 274 -12.58 5.10 14.78
CA GLN A 274 -11.75 5.28 13.59
C GLN A 274 -12.30 4.56 12.35
N SER A 275 -12.96 3.41 12.57
CA SER A 275 -13.58 2.62 11.49
C SER A 275 -15.01 3.05 11.18
N GLY A 276 -15.56 4.07 11.85
CA GLY A 276 -16.95 4.50 11.68
C GLY A 276 -17.98 3.49 12.18
N LEU A 277 -17.59 2.54 13.03
CA LEU A 277 -18.49 1.55 13.62
C LEU A 277 -19.17 2.10 14.87
N ALA A 278 -20.42 1.71 15.09
CA ALA A 278 -21.14 2.08 16.31
C ALA A 278 -20.51 1.43 17.56
N ASN A 279 -20.05 0.20 17.46
CA ASN A 279 -19.29 -0.51 18.49
C ASN A 279 -18.43 -1.61 17.87
N LEU A 280 -17.46 -2.11 18.64
CA LEU A 280 -16.69 -3.30 18.31
C LEU A 280 -16.71 -4.23 19.53
N SER A 281 -17.26 -5.44 19.37
CA SER A 281 -17.46 -6.40 20.47
C SER A 281 -16.30 -7.38 20.64
N LEU A 282 -15.29 -7.34 19.77
CA LEU A 282 -14.13 -8.22 19.87
C LEU A 282 -13.24 -7.80 21.04
N ASP A 283 -12.76 -8.76 21.80
CA ASP A 283 -11.65 -8.54 22.72
C ASP A 283 -10.32 -8.41 21.95
N LYS A 284 -9.24 -8.02 22.64
CA LYS A 284 -7.92 -7.80 22.05
C LYS A 284 -7.42 -9.01 21.26
N MET A 285 -7.50 -10.20 21.85
CA MET A 285 -6.93 -11.39 21.23
C MET A 285 -7.75 -11.81 20.01
N ALA A 286 -9.07 -11.81 20.13
CA ALA A 286 -9.98 -12.10 19.01
C ALA A 286 -9.81 -11.08 17.86
N TYR A 287 -9.65 -9.81 18.19
CA TYR A 287 -9.39 -8.75 17.19
C TYR A 287 -8.11 -9.01 16.40
N TYR A 288 -6.99 -9.19 17.09
CA TYR A 288 -5.70 -9.39 16.41
C TYR A 288 -5.60 -10.73 15.71
N GLN A 289 -6.23 -11.77 16.26
CA GLN A 289 -6.29 -13.07 15.61
C GLN A 289 -7.10 -13.00 14.30
N ALA A 290 -8.27 -12.36 14.31
CA ALA A 290 -9.05 -12.15 13.09
C ALA A 290 -8.31 -11.28 12.07
N LEU A 291 -7.64 -10.21 12.52
CA LEU A 291 -6.95 -9.26 11.64
C LEU A 291 -5.70 -9.87 10.98
N MET A 292 -4.92 -10.67 11.71
CA MET A 292 -3.57 -11.07 11.30
C MET A 292 -3.46 -12.54 10.88
N PHE A 293 -4.32 -13.42 11.40
CA PHE A 293 -4.17 -14.88 11.26
C PHE A 293 -5.35 -15.58 10.60
N GLN A 294 -6.40 -14.85 10.25
CA GLN A 294 -7.55 -15.44 9.58
C GLN A 294 -7.70 -14.96 8.15
N PRO A 295 -8.07 -15.84 7.22
CA PRO A 295 -8.41 -15.45 5.87
C PRO A 295 -9.71 -14.64 5.87
N THR A 296 -9.87 -13.76 4.88
CA THR A 296 -11.06 -12.94 4.72
C THR A 296 -11.69 -13.17 3.36
N PHE A 297 -13.01 -13.06 3.30
CA PHE A 297 -13.78 -13.03 2.06
C PHE A 297 -14.61 -11.75 2.04
N ASN A 298 -14.33 -10.84 1.14
CA ASN A 298 -14.98 -9.54 1.08
C ASN A 298 -15.56 -9.30 -0.31
N ILE A 299 -16.74 -8.69 -0.35
CA ILE A 299 -17.34 -8.16 -1.57
C ILE A 299 -17.02 -6.67 -1.61
N ASN A 300 -16.09 -6.26 -2.46
CA ASN A 300 -15.65 -4.87 -2.56
C ASN A 300 -16.61 -4.03 -3.42
N GLN A 301 -17.24 -4.67 -4.41
CA GLN A 301 -18.20 -4.02 -5.31
C GLN A 301 -19.28 -5.03 -5.72
N MET A 302 -20.49 -4.55 -5.84
CA MET A 302 -21.62 -5.30 -6.41
C MET A 302 -22.42 -4.35 -7.31
N LEU A 303 -22.58 -4.75 -8.56
CA LEU A 303 -23.39 -4.03 -9.55
C LEU A 303 -24.47 -4.98 -10.07
N ALA A 304 -25.70 -4.55 -10.07
CA ALA A 304 -26.82 -5.35 -10.58
C ALA A 304 -27.96 -4.45 -11.05
N GLY A 305 -28.65 -4.87 -12.12
CA GLY A 305 -29.76 -4.14 -12.72
C GLY A 305 -29.32 -2.96 -13.58
N ASP A 306 -30.29 -2.17 -14.03
CA ASP A 306 -30.05 -0.95 -14.81
C ASP A 306 -29.72 0.20 -13.85
N THR A 307 -28.54 0.82 -14.04
CA THR A 307 -28.09 2.00 -13.28
C THR A 307 -28.70 3.31 -13.80
N GLY A 308 -29.52 3.26 -14.86
CA GLY A 308 -30.24 4.39 -15.42
C GLY A 308 -31.57 4.70 -14.70
N ALA A 309 -32.35 5.62 -15.25
CA ALA A 309 -33.66 6.04 -14.71
C ALA A 309 -34.80 5.01 -14.93
N GLY A 310 -34.53 3.87 -15.54
CA GLY A 310 -35.51 2.83 -15.87
C GLY A 310 -35.53 1.65 -14.87
N VAL A 311 -36.67 0.92 -14.86
CA VAL A 311 -36.81 -0.33 -14.09
C VAL A 311 -36.75 -1.50 -15.08
N LYS A 312 -35.63 -2.21 -15.10
CA LYS A 312 -35.42 -3.38 -15.95
C LYS A 312 -34.88 -4.54 -15.10
N THR A 313 -35.13 -5.73 -15.56
CA THR A 313 -34.59 -6.99 -15.01
C THR A 313 -33.71 -7.67 -16.03
#